data_849393741c5c27b35e0789644ae185f0
#
_entry.id   849393741c5c27b35e0789644ae185f0
#
_cell.length_a   1.000
_cell.length_b   1.000
_cell.length_c   1.000
_cell.angle_alpha   90.00
_cell.angle_beta   90.00
_cell.angle_gamma   90.00
#
_symmetry.space_group_name_H-M   'P 1'
#
loop_
_entity.id
_entity.type
_entity.pdbx_description
1 polymer ?
#
loop_
_entity_poly.entity_id
_entity_poly.type
_entity_poly.pdbx_seq_one_letter_code
_entity_poly.pdbx_strand_id
1 'polypeptide(L)'
;MASLKEVKTRIASVNSTRKITCAMKMVASSKLHRAQQAIEAMRPYERRLSHMLTTFVASMEGSAETPYAAEREVKRVAIALYTSNSSLCGGFNANAIKAFHQHVAAYRSAGVEIVEVIPIGKKAADAVRKAGFAFTDSHAALLDHPSYEPAAAVAAHLMEMYVSGAIDKAELIYHHFVSAGTQQLVTEEMLPFSLSAGQGGEEIASPHSPALNFIVEPSPAEVLSQLIPRSLHLKVYTALLDSLASEHAARVIAMQVATDNADELLRELTLTYNKTRQQAITAELLDIVGGSMQ
;
A
#
# COMPACT_ATOMS: atom_id res chain seq x y z
N MET A 1 13.58 -40.62 17.66
CA MET A 1 12.36 -39.96 18.18
C MET A 1 12.78 -38.68 18.90
N ALA A 2 12.02 -37.61 18.78
CA ALA A 2 12.34 -36.36 19.50
C ALA A 2 12.26 -36.61 21.02
N SER A 3 13.21 -36.07 21.78
CA SER A 3 13.20 -36.25 23.23
C SER A 3 12.05 -35.43 23.86
N LEU A 4 11.55 -35.89 25.00
CA LEU A 4 10.46 -35.22 25.74
C LEU A 4 10.81 -33.75 26.05
N LYS A 5 12.09 -33.48 26.34
CA LYS A 5 12.64 -32.15 26.58
C LYS A 5 12.55 -31.26 25.31
N GLU A 6 12.86 -31.83 24.17
CA GLU A 6 12.83 -31.11 22.87
C GLU A 6 11.41 -30.73 22.49
N VAL A 7 10.44 -31.65 22.61
CA VAL A 7 9.02 -31.35 22.37
C VAL A 7 8.50 -30.27 23.28
N LYS A 8 8.86 -30.31 24.59
CA LYS A 8 8.49 -29.29 25.57
C LYS A 8 9.05 -27.90 25.20
N THR A 9 10.31 -27.84 24.75
CA THR A 9 10.94 -26.59 24.30
C THR A 9 10.23 -26.05 23.08
N ARG A 10 9.85 -26.91 22.13
CA ARG A 10 9.13 -26.53 20.90
C ARG A 10 7.73 -25.98 21.22
N ILE A 11 7.00 -26.59 22.15
CA ILE A 11 5.72 -26.06 22.65
C ILE A 11 5.89 -24.64 23.22
N ALA A 12 6.91 -24.43 24.05
CA ALA A 12 7.16 -23.11 24.63
C ALA A 12 7.48 -22.05 23.55
N SER A 13 8.29 -22.40 22.55
CA SER A 13 8.63 -21.52 21.43
C SER A 13 7.40 -21.15 20.58
N VAL A 14 6.58 -22.14 20.19
CA VAL A 14 5.38 -21.90 19.39
C VAL A 14 4.35 -21.06 20.17
N ASN A 15 4.19 -21.33 21.48
CA ASN A 15 3.31 -20.52 22.32
C ASN A 15 3.78 -19.05 22.42
N SER A 16 5.08 -18.81 22.48
CA SER A 16 5.63 -17.45 22.46
C SER A 16 5.36 -16.78 21.12
N THR A 17 5.57 -17.48 20.00
CA THR A 17 5.28 -16.97 18.65
C THR A 17 3.79 -16.62 18.50
N ARG A 18 2.89 -17.48 18.98
CA ARG A 18 1.44 -17.24 19.00
C ARG A 18 1.08 -15.94 19.73
N LYS A 19 1.68 -15.72 20.91
CA LYS A 19 1.44 -14.48 21.67
C LYS A 19 1.90 -13.24 20.91
N ILE A 20 3.06 -13.33 20.25
CA ILE A 20 3.60 -12.23 19.44
C ILE A 20 2.70 -11.94 18.24
N THR A 21 2.28 -12.95 17.48
CA THR A 21 1.40 -12.75 16.31
C THR A 21 0.05 -12.18 16.71
N CYS A 22 -0.53 -12.64 17.83
CA CYS A 22 -1.75 -12.09 18.38
C CYS A 22 -1.61 -10.61 18.77
N ALA A 23 -0.51 -10.23 19.42
CA ALA A 23 -0.22 -8.82 19.74
C ALA A 23 -0.03 -7.97 18.48
N MET A 24 0.70 -8.48 17.48
CA MET A 24 0.89 -7.79 16.20
C MET A 24 -0.44 -7.60 15.45
N LYS A 25 -1.33 -8.58 15.49
CA LYS A 25 -2.69 -8.45 14.93
C LYS A 25 -3.45 -7.30 15.58
N MET A 26 -3.45 -7.20 16.92
CA MET A 26 -4.15 -6.12 17.64
C MET A 26 -3.59 -4.73 17.28
N VAL A 27 -2.27 -4.60 17.23
CA VAL A 27 -1.63 -3.32 16.82
C VAL A 27 -1.97 -2.96 15.38
N ALA A 28 -1.92 -3.94 14.46
CA ALA A 28 -2.26 -3.72 13.05
C ALA A 28 -3.74 -3.33 12.90
N SER A 29 -4.65 -3.96 13.65
CA SER A 29 -6.09 -3.62 13.64
C SER A 29 -6.34 -2.19 14.11
N SER A 30 -5.66 -1.74 15.17
CA SER A 30 -5.76 -0.35 15.64
C SER A 30 -5.25 0.65 14.60
N LYS A 31 -4.13 0.32 13.92
CA LYS A 31 -3.59 1.18 12.85
C LYS A 31 -4.49 1.19 11.61
N LEU A 32 -5.07 0.04 11.25
CA LEU A 32 -6.07 -0.05 10.18
C LEU A 32 -7.26 0.87 10.44
N HIS A 33 -7.81 0.81 11.64
CA HIS A 33 -8.94 1.65 12.01
C HIS A 33 -8.62 3.15 11.89
N ARG A 34 -7.44 3.59 12.33
CA ARG A 34 -7.00 4.98 12.15
C ARG A 34 -6.84 5.37 10.68
N ALA A 35 -6.27 4.48 9.85
CA ALA A 35 -6.13 4.73 8.42
C ALA A 35 -7.51 4.84 7.73
N GLN A 36 -8.46 3.97 8.08
CA GLN A 36 -9.84 4.05 7.59
C GLN A 36 -10.53 5.37 7.97
N GLN A 37 -10.39 5.80 9.22
CA GLN A 37 -10.92 7.11 9.66
C GLN A 37 -10.31 8.27 8.88
N ALA A 38 -9.01 8.22 8.58
CA ALA A 38 -8.36 9.25 7.79
C ALA A 38 -8.89 9.28 6.34
N ILE A 39 -9.08 8.11 5.71
CA ILE A 39 -9.69 7.98 4.37
C ILE A 39 -11.13 8.54 4.39
N GLU A 40 -11.95 8.14 5.36
CA GLU A 40 -13.33 8.61 5.48
C GLU A 40 -13.43 10.13 5.68
N ALA A 41 -12.51 10.70 6.44
CA ALA A 41 -12.43 12.15 6.64
C ALA A 41 -12.03 12.91 5.36
N MET A 42 -11.21 12.29 4.48
CA MET A 42 -10.76 12.91 3.23
C MET A 42 -11.77 12.78 2.08
N ARG A 43 -12.58 11.74 2.04
CA ARG A 43 -13.55 11.46 0.96
C ARG A 43 -14.47 12.65 0.63
N PRO A 44 -15.05 13.40 1.58
CA PRO A 44 -15.92 14.54 1.25
C PRO A 44 -15.16 15.66 0.54
N TYR A 45 -13.90 15.89 0.92
CA TYR A 45 -13.05 16.89 0.27
C TYR A 45 -12.67 16.47 -1.15
N GLU A 46 -12.24 15.23 -1.32
CA GLU A 46 -11.89 14.65 -2.62
C GLU A 46 -13.07 14.70 -3.60
N ARG A 47 -14.25 14.26 -3.16
CA ARG A 47 -15.47 14.30 -3.99
C ARG A 47 -15.84 15.71 -4.41
N ARG A 48 -15.77 16.69 -3.50
CA ARG A 48 -16.07 18.09 -3.83
C ARG A 48 -15.05 18.69 -4.77
N LEU A 49 -13.76 18.42 -4.57
CA LEU A 49 -12.70 18.90 -5.44
C LEU A 49 -12.84 18.31 -6.85
N SER A 50 -13.06 17.01 -6.95
CA SER A 50 -13.31 16.32 -8.22
C SER A 50 -14.55 16.86 -8.93
N HIS A 51 -15.66 17.05 -8.21
CA HIS A 51 -16.88 17.63 -8.75
C HIS A 51 -16.66 19.06 -9.24
N MET A 52 -15.98 19.92 -8.47
CA MET A 52 -15.63 21.26 -8.92
C MET A 52 -14.80 21.23 -10.19
N LEU A 53 -13.73 20.43 -10.23
CA LEU A 53 -12.88 20.30 -11.42
C LEU A 53 -13.66 19.85 -12.64
N THR A 54 -14.44 18.77 -12.52
CA THR A 54 -15.25 18.24 -13.63
C THR A 54 -16.23 19.27 -14.16
N THR A 55 -16.91 19.99 -13.27
CA THR A 55 -17.91 21.01 -13.65
C THR A 55 -17.25 22.22 -14.28
N PHE A 56 -16.10 22.66 -13.74
CA PHE A 56 -15.32 23.77 -14.31
C PHE A 56 -14.84 23.46 -15.72
N VAL A 57 -14.23 22.28 -15.91
CA VAL A 57 -13.74 21.87 -17.22
C VAL A 57 -14.87 21.74 -18.23
N ALA A 58 -16.02 21.20 -17.84
CA ALA A 58 -17.19 21.11 -18.69
C ALA A 58 -17.72 22.50 -19.11
N SER A 59 -17.58 23.52 -18.23
CA SER A 59 -18.02 24.89 -18.51
C SER A 59 -17.09 25.67 -19.46
N MET A 60 -15.86 25.20 -19.66
CA MET A 60 -14.84 25.90 -20.47
C MET A 60 -14.76 25.40 -21.92
N GLU A 61 -15.73 24.58 -22.39
CA GLU A 61 -15.82 24.07 -23.77
C GLU A 61 -14.50 23.49 -24.31
N GLY A 62 -13.71 22.85 -23.46
CA GLY A 62 -12.45 22.18 -23.85
C GLY A 62 -11.22 23.10 -23.99
N SER A 63 -11.30 24.39 -23.67
CA SER A 63 -10.20 25.33 -23.77
C SER A 63 -9.34 25.48 -22.50
N ALA A 64 -9.44 24.54 -21.55
CA ALA A 64 -8.64 24.55 -20.34
C ALA A 64 -7.19 24.12 -20.62
N GLU A 65 -6.39 25.03 -21.17
CA GLU A 65 -4.95 24.80 -21.31
C GLU A 65 -4.29 24.83 -19.92
N THR A 66 -3.75 23.71 -19.52
CA THR A 66 -2.95 23.59 -18.31
C THR A 66 -1.63 22.91 -18.62
N PRO A 67 -0.52 23.34 -18.04
CA PRO A 67 0.78 22.71 -18.26
C PRO A 67 0.82 21.24 -17.80
N TYR A 68 -0.14 20.82 -16.95
CA TYR A 68 -0.22 19.45 -16.43
C TYR A 68 -1.00 18.48 -17.30
N ALA A 69 -1.79 18.97 -18.27
CA ALA A 69 -2.58 18.14 -19.19
C ALA A 69 -1.97 18.02 -20.59
N ALA A 70 -0.79 18.59 -20.81
CA ALA A 70 -0.12 18.55 -22.10
C ALA A 70 0.33 17.12 -22.42
N GLU A 71 -0.42 16.41 -23.27
CA GLU A 71 -0.03 15.09 -23.75
C GLU A 71 1.23 15.18 -24.64
N ARG A 72 2.20 14.32 -24.37
CA ARG A 72 3.46 14.22 -25.10
C ARG A 72 3.74 12.76 -25.46
N GLU A 73 4.57 12.53 -26.45
CA GLU A 73 5.12 11.20 -26.69
C GLU A 73 5.92 10.76 -25.46
N VAL A 74 5.53 9.64 -24.86
CA VAL A 74 6.13 9.15 -23.61
C VAL A 74 7.50 8.57 -23.89
N LYS A 75 8.55 9.30 -23.53
CA LYS A 75 9.96 8.87 -23.61
C LYS A 75 10.62 8.74 -22.24
N ARG A 76 10.14 9.50 -21.26
CA ARG A 76 10.72 9.60 -19.91
C ARG A 76 9.63 9.50 -18.87
N VAL A 77 9.80 8.59 -17.92
CA VAL A 77 8.80 8.26 -16.90
C VAL A 77 9.39 8.38 -15.51
N ALA A 78 8.60 8.89 -14.56
CA ALA A 78 8.85 8.77 -13.14
C ALA A 78 7.83 7.84 -12.50
N ILE A 79 8.27 7.03 -11.52
CA ILE A 79 7.42 6.04 -10.83
C ILE A 79 7.51 6.27 -9.33
N ALA A 80 6.38 6.48 -8.66
CA ALA A 80 6.29 6.44 -7.21
C ALA A 80 5.80 5.04 -6.77
N LEU A 81 6.64 4.33 -5.99
CA LEU A 81 6.36 2.97 -5.53
C LEU A 81 6.03 2.95 -4.04
N TYR A 82 4.82 2.57 -3.69
CA TYR A 82 4.36 2.47 -2.31
C TYR A 82 4.52 1.04 -1.78
N THR A 83 5.18 0.92 -0.63
CA THR A 83 5.31 -0.33 0.13
C THR A 83 5.27 -0.05 1.62
N SER A 84 5.53 -1.05 2.45
CA SER A 84 5.63 -0.87 3.91
C SER A 84 7.07 -0.66 4.39
N ASN A 85 7.21 -0.18 5.64
CA ASN A 85 8.48 -0.11 6.33
C ASN A 85 8.93 -1.47 6.90
N SER A 86 8.02 -2.44 7.07
CA SER A 86 8.30 -3.71 7.73
C SER A 86 7.72 -4.90 6.95
N SER A 87 8.26 -6.08 7.18
CA SER A 87 7.77 -7.34 6.63
C SER A 87 6.51 -7.83 7.38
N LEU A 88 6.09 -9.05 7.11
CA LEU A 88 4.97 -9.75 7.77
C LEU A 88 3.58 -9.15 7.48
N CYS A 89 3.40 -8.62 6.28
CA CYS A 89 2.12 -8.13 5.74
C CYS A 89 1.64 -9.00 4.55
N GLY A 90 1.84 -10.31 4.62
CA GLY A 90 1.45 -11.24 3.56
C GLY A 90 2.14 -10.92 2.23
N GLY A 91 1.37 -10.94 1.14
CA GLY A 91 1.84 -10.65 -0.22
C GLY A 91 1.95 -9.16 -0.57
N PHE A 92 1.57 -8.24 0.32
CA PHE A 92 1.48 -6.81 0.05
C PHE A 92 2.75 -6.24 -0.62
N ASN A 93 3.90 -6.35 0.03
CA ASN A 93 5.16 -5.85 -0.53
C ASN A 93 5.59 -6.61 -1.79
N ALA A 94 5.45 -7.93 -1.78
CA ALA A 94 5.88 -8.76 -2.91
C ALA A 94 5.09 -8.44 -4.19
N ASN A 95 3.79 -8.19 -4.07
CA ASN A 95 2.94 -7.84 -5.20
C ASN A 95 3.29 -6.45 -5.77
N ALA A 96 3.49 -5.43 -4.92
CA ALA A 96 3.90 -4.10 -5.36
C ALA A 96 5.28 -4.12 -6.05
N ILE A 97 6.25 -4.82 -5.47
CA ILE A 97 7.60 -4.95 -6.04
C ILE A 97 7.56 -5.73 -7.35
N LYS A 98 6.74 -6.78 -7.45
CA LYS A 98 6.56 -7.53 -8.70
C LYS A 98 5.99 -6.66 -9.81
N ALA A 99 4.94 -5.88 -9.51
CA ALA A 99 4.37 -4.93 -10.47
C ALA A 99 5.40 -3.88 -10.91
N PHE A 100 6.14 -3.31 -9.97
CA PHE A 100 7.23 -2.39 -10.28
C PHE A 100 8.23 -2.99 -11.28
N HIS A 101 8.71 -4.21 -11.04
CA HIS A 101 9.63 -4.88 -11.98
C HIS A 101 9.00 -5.15 -13.34
N GLN A 102 7.71 -5.48 -13.40
CA GLN A 102 6.98 -5.65 -14.64
C GLN A 102 6.89 -4.34 -15.44
N HIS A 103 6.57 -3.21 -14.77
CA HIS A 103 6.55 -1.89 -15.40
C HIS A 103 7.94 -1.46 -15.88
N VAL A 104 8.98 -1.67 -15.08
CA VAL A 104 10.37 -1.40 -15.48
C VAL A 104 10.75 -2.21 -16.72
N ALA A 105 10.40 -3.49 -16.78
CA ALA A 105 10.69 -4.32 -17.95
C ALA A 105 9.90 -3.86 -19.19
N ALA A 106 8.61 -3.52 -19.01
CA ALA A 106 7.77 -3.02 -20.11
C ALA A 106 8.30 -1.71 -20.68
N TYR A 107 8.66 -0.74 -19.84
CA TYR A 107 9.23 0.53 -20.30
C TYR A 107 10.58 0.35 -21.00
N ARG A 108 11.46 -0.47 -20.45
CA ARG A 108 12.74 -0.79 -21.11
C ARG A 108 12.56 -1.44 -22.48
N SER A 109 11.59 -2.36 -22.62
CA SER A 109 11.28 -2.99 -23.90
C SER A 109 10.66 -2.04 -24.93
N ALA A 110 9.95 -1.01 -24.46
CA ALA A 110 9.38 0.04 -25.29
C ALA A 110 10.39 1.17 -25.61
N GLY A 111 11.62 1.09 -25.13
CA GLY A 111 12.62 2.15 -25.31
C GLY A 111 12.36 3.43 -24.52
N VAL A 112 11.52 3.34 -23.47
CA VAL A 112 11.17 4.44 -22.56
C VAL A 112 12.16 4.46 -21.40
N GLU A 113 12.72 5.62 -21.12
CA GLU A 113 13.65 5.84 -20.02
C GLU A 113 12.90 6.07 -18.71
N ILE A 114 13.30 5.37 -17.64
CA ILE A 114 12.84 5.65 -16.28
C ILE A 114 13.84 6.60 -15.65
N VAL A 115 13.47 7.87 -15.58
CA VAL A 115 14.34 8.95 -15.10
C VAL A 115 14.46 8.93 -13.58
N GLU A 116 13.34 8.69 -12.90
CA GLU A 116 13.32 8.68 -11.43
C GLU A 116 12.35 7.64 -10.90
N VAL A 117 12.74 7.02 -9.78
CA VAL A 117 11.86 6.17 -8.99
C VAL A 117 11.86 6.69 -7.56
N ILE A 118 10.69 7.12 -7.09
CA ILE A 118 10.48 7.63 -5.74
C ILE A 118 9.97 6.48 -4.86
N PRO A 119 10.81 5.90 -3.99
CA PRO A 119 10.37 4.86 -3.08
C PRO A 119 9.64 5.49 -1.90
N ILE A 120 8.44 4.99 -1.60
CA ILE A 120 7.67 5.34 -0.40
C ILE A 120 7.61 4.10 0.49
N GLY A 121 8.53 4.06 1.46
CA GLY A 121 8.74 2.94 2.38
C GLY A 121 10.06 2.19 2.17
N LYS A 122 10.55 1.61 3.28
CA LYS A 122 11.85 0.93 3.31
C LYS A 122 11.94 -0.24 2.33
N LYS A 123 10.84 -0.99 2.15
CA LYS A 123 10.82 -2.13 1.22
C LYS A 123 10.84 -1.71 -0.25
N ALA A 124 10.23 -0.56 -0.59
CA ALA A 124 10.39 0.06 -1.90
C ALA A 124 11.83 0.49 -2.12
N ALA A 125 12.43 1.20 -1.16
CA ALA A 125 13.82 1.66 -1.25
C ALA A 125 14.79 0.49 -1.48
N ASP A 126 14.61 -0.63 -0.77
CA ASP A 126 15.42 -1.84 -0.97
C ASP A 126 15.25 -2.42 -2.39
N ALA A 127 14.03 -2.45 -2.91
CA ALA A 127 13.72 -2.97 -4.25
C ALA A 127 14.28 -2.05 -5.36
N VAL A 128 14.08 -0.75 -5.23
CA VAL A 128 14.55 0.28 -6.16
C VAL A 128 16.07 0.26 -6.27
N ARG A 129 16.78 0.18 -5.11
CA ARG A 129 18.24 0.05 -5.08
C ARG A 129 18.73 -1.23 -5.76
N LYS A 130 18.05 -2.37 -5.54
CA LYS A 130 18.37 -3.65 -6.19
C LYS A 130 18.13 -3.62 -7.70
N ALA A 131 17.17 -2.83 -8.16
CA ALA A 131 16.88 -2.62 -9.58
C ALA A 131 17.88 -1.67 -10.27
N GLY A 132 18.81 -1.08 -9.51
CA GLY A 132 19.87 -0.20 -10.01
C GLY A 132 19.49 1.26 -10.13
N PHE A 133 18.37 1.70 -9.52
CA PHE A 133 17.98 3.11 -9.50
C PHE A 133 18.52 3.81 -8.25
N ALA A 134 18.99 5.04 -8.45
CA ALA A 134 19.35 5.94 -7.35
C ALA A 134 18.10 6.68 -6.85
N PHE A 135 18.06 7.02 -5.59
CA PHE A 135 17.04 7.86 -4.97
C PHE A 135 17.64 8.62 -3.78
N THR A 136 17.07 9.76 -3.45
CA THR A 136 17.58 10.63 -2.37
C THR A 136 17.02 10.24 -1.01
N ASP A 137 15.72 9.95 -0.93
CA ASP A 137 15.04 9.57 0.31
C ASP A 137 14.11 8.37 0.08
N SER A 138 13.95 7.55 1.12
CA SER A 138 13.02 6.42 1.15
C SER A 138 11.60 6.80 1.53
N HIS A 139 11.35 8.05 1.89
CA HIS A 139 10.08 8.58 2.40
C HIS A 139 9.42 7.70 3.48
N ALA A 140 10.25 6.96 4.25
CA ALA A 140 9.77 6.01 5.25
C ALA A 140 8.99 6.70 6.38
N ALA A 141 9.31 7.95 6.70
CA ALA A 141 8.63 8.74 7.71
C ALA A 141 7.15 8.99 7.38
N LEU A 142 6.79 9.07 6.09
CA LEU A 142 5.40 9.23 5.64
C LEU A 142 4.49 8.08 6.08
N LEU A 143 5.03 6.87 6.21
CA LEU A 143 4.27 5.70 6.63
C LEU A 143 4.09 5.62 8.15
N ASP A 144 5.01 6.22 8.91
CA ASP A 144 4.92 6.25 10.37
C ASP A 144 4.02 7.39 10.84
N HIS A 145 4.07 8.54 10.17
CA HIS A 145 3.28 9.76 10.45
C HIS A 145 2.69 10.33 9.16
N PRO A 146 1.59 9.73 8.64
CA PRO A 146 0.98 10.19 7.40
C PRO A 146 0.42 11.61 7.58
N SER A 147 0.94 12.53 6.79
CA SER A 147 0.51 13.93 6.77
C SER A 147 0.47 14.46 5.34
N TYR A 148 -0.38 15.45 5.12
CA TYR A 148 -0.62 16.02 3.79
C TYR A 148 0.62 16.73 3.24
N GLU A 149 1.28 17.57 4.04
CA GLU A 149 2.38 18.43 3.57
C GLU A 149 3.57 17.67 2.95
N PRO A 150 4.15 16.64 3.60
CA PRO A 150 5.23 15.89 2.99
C PRO A 150 4.79 15.04 1.77
N ALA A 151 3.54 14.57 1.74
CA ALA A 151 2.99 13.88 0.58
C ALA A 151 2.79 14.85 -0.60
N ALA A 152 2.31 16.07 -0.32
CA ALA A 152 2.21 17.14 -1.31
C ALA A 152 3.57 17.57 -1.85
N ALA A 153 4.65 17.52 -1.04
CA ALA A 153 6.01 17.80 -1.52
C ALA A 153 6.49 16.77 -2.57
N VAL A 154 6.15 15.49 -2.39
CA VAL A 154 6.43 14.46 -3.40
C VAL A 154 5.65 14.74 -4.69
N ALA A 155 4.38 15.11 -4.57
CA ALA A 155 3.58 15.49 -5.73
C ALA A 155 4.14 16.73 -6.46
N ALA A 156 4.52 17.77 -5.71
CA ALA A 156 5.09 18.99 -6.24
C ALA A 156 6.40 18.71 -7.02
N HIS A 157 7.25 17.84 -6.51
CA HIS A 157 8.47 17.40 -7.20
C HIS A 157 8.16 16.74 -8.55
N LEU A 158 7.22 15.79 -8.60
CA LEU A 158 6.80 15.17 -9.87
C LEU A 158 6.18 16.18 -10.85
N MET A 159 5.40 17.12 -10.33
CA MET A 159 4.80 18.18 -11.13
C MET A 159 5.84 19.13 -11.73
N GLU A 160 6.86 19.51 -10.96
CA GLU A 160 7.98 20.34 -11.43
C GLU A 160 8.77 19.63 -12.53
N MET A 161 9.08 18.34 -12.35
CA MET A 161 9.74 17.53 -13.37
C MET A 161 8.91 17.44 -14.68
N TYR A 162 7.59 17.35 -14.55
CA TYR A 162 6.70 17.27 -15.70
C TYR A 162 6.63 18.63 -16.45
N VAL A 163 6.47 19.74 -15.73
CA VAL A 163 6.40 21.09 -16.32
C VAL A 163 7.74 21.48 -16.96
N SER A 164 8.86 21.14 -16.32
CA SER A 164 10.19 21.38 -16.89
C SER A 164 10.51 20.49 -18.11
N GLY A 165 9.67 19.49 -18.38
CA GLY A 165 9.89 18.52 -19.45
C GLY A 165 10.98 17.50 -19.13
N ALA A 166 11.37 17.32 -17.86
CA ALA A 166 12.29 16.27 -17.45
C ALA A 166 11.65 14.88 -17.56
N ILE A 167 10.33 14.80 -17.34
CA ILE A 167 9.52 13.60 -17.53
C ILE A 167 8.30 13.89 -18.39
N ASP A 168 7.81 12.88 -19.09
CA ASP A 168 6.63 12.94 -19.95
C ASP A 168 5.43 12.22 -19.30
N LYS A 169 5.68 11.39 -18.26
CA LYS A 169 4.67 10.65 -17.52
C LYS A 169 5.09 10.42 -16.06
N ALA A 170 4.13 10.47 -15.14
CA ALA A 170 4.32 10.08 -13.76
C ALA A 170 3.25 9.05 -13.35
N GLU A 171 3.68 7.95 -12.74
CA GLU A 171 2.81 6.84 -12.30
C GLU A 171 2.98 6.56 -10.80
N LEU A 172 1.86 6.19 -10.16
CA LEU A 172 1.80 5.75 -8.79
C LEU A 172 1.48 4.24 -8.76
N ILE A 173 2.33 3.43 -8.14
CA ILE A 173 2.09 1.99 -7.93
C ILE A 173 1.79 1.79 -6.45
N TYR A 174 0.53 1.50 -6.12
CA TYR A 174 0.07 1.37 -4.75
C TYR A 174 -1.07 0.36 -4.62
N HIS A 175 -1.46 0.02 -3.38
CA HIS A 175 -2.64 -0.80 -3.13
C HIS A 175 -3.81 0.08 -2.73
N HIS A 176 -4.87 0.04 -3.53
CA HIS A 176 -6.15 0.64 -3.20
C HIS A 176 -6.90 -0.22 -2.17
N PHE A 177 -7.40 0.42 -1.13
CA PHE A 177 -8.13 -0.24 -0.06
C PHE A 177 -9.62 -0.39 -0.42
N VAL A 178 -10.03 -1.60 -0.78
CA VAL A 178 -11.44 -1.93 -1.06
C VAL A 178 -12.13 -2.39 0.23
N SER A 179 -11.51 -3.34 0.94
CA SER A 179 -12.01 -3.87 2.22
C SER A 179 -10.87 -4.51 3.02
N ALA A 180 -11.15 -4.88 4.27
CA ALA A 180 -10.16 -5.59 5.09
C ALA A 180 -9.68 -6.90 4.45
N GLY A 181 -10.53 -7.58 3.67
CA GLY A 181 -10.20 -8.83 2.97
C GLY A 181 -9.65 -8.64 1.56
N THR A 182 -9.80 -7.47 0.96
CA THR A 182 -9.47 -7.23 -0.46
C THR A 182 -8.69 -5.94 -0.61
N GLN A 183 -7.46 -6.05 -1.07
CA GLN A 183 -6.60 -4.93 -1.45
C GLN A 183 -6.25 -5.09 -2.93
N GLN A 184 -6.54 -4.08 -3.71
CA GLN A 184 -6.30 -4.09 -5.15
C GLN A 184 -5.00 -3.35 -5.46
N LEU A 185 -4.06 -4.04 -6.10
CA LEU A 185 -2.87 -3.37 -6.62
C LEU A 185 -3.25 -2.56 -7.85
N VAL A 186 -2.93 -1.27 -7.82
CA VAL A 186 -3.26 -0.30 -8.86
C VAL A 186 -1.98 0.38 -9.34
N THR A 187 -1.89 0.56 -10.64
CA THR A 187 -0.96 1.51 -11.26
C THR A 187 -1.78 2.64 -11.83
N GLU A 188 -1.64 3.80 -11.24
CA GLU A 188 -2.44 4.97 -11.57
C GLU A 188 -1.56 6.06 -12.19
N GLU A 189 -2.00 6.56 -13.34
CA GLU A 189 -1.36 7.71 -13.97
C GLU A 189 -1.68 8.98 -13.18
N MET A 190 -0.62 9.67 -12.74
CA MET A 190 -0.73 10.96 -12.07
C MET A 190 -0.61 12.10 -13.08
N LEU A 191 0.36 12.00 -13.99
CA LEU A 191 0.63 12.95 -15.05
C LEU A 191 0.88 12.22 -16.38
N PRO A 192 0.33 12.70 -17.50
CA PRO A 192 -0.48 13.91 -17.68
C PRO A 192 -1.79 13.88 -16.89
N PHE A 193 -2.26 15.06 -16.45
CA PHE A 193 -3.52 15.18 -15.76
C PHE A 193 -4.67 15.04 -16.74
N SER A 194 -5.42 13.95 -16.68
CA SER A 194 -6.59 13.74 -17.51
C SER A 194 -7.82 14.38 -16.87
N LEU A 195 -8.39 15.36 -17.58
CA LEU A 195 -9.63 16.04 -17.18
C LEU A 195 -10.86 15.13 -17.24
N SER A 196 -10.75 14.01 -17.98
CA SER A 196 -11.81 13.01 -18.13
C SER A 196 -11.78 11.92 -17.04
N ALA A 197 -10.69 11.80 -16.29
CA ALA A 197 -10.49 10.77 -15.27
C ALA A 197 -11.00 11.21 -13.88
N GLY A 198 -12.25 11.60 -13.79
CA GLY A 198 -13.00 11.54 -12.54
C GLY A 198 -13.28 10.07 -12.18
N GLN A 199 -12.23 9.28 -11.90
CA GLN A 199 -12.35 7.90 -11.42
C GLN A 199 -12.64 7.89 -9.91
N GLY A 200 -13.87 8.09 -9.58
CA GLY A 200 -14.47 7.84 -8.28
C GLY A 200 -15.94 7.61 -8.51
N GLY A 201 -16.29 6.34 -8.79
CA GLY A 201 -17.61 5.87 -9.18
C GLY A 201 -18.77 6.62 -8.53
N GLU A 202 -19.56 7.12 -9.36
CA GLU A 202 -21.01 7.27 -9.41
C GLU A 202 -21.30 8.29 -10.50
N GLU A 203 -22.13 7.93 -11.47
CA GLU A 203 -22.65 8.80 -12.51
C GLU A 203 -23.14 10.14 -11.95
N ILE A 204 -22.28 11.15 -11.96
CA ILE A 204 -22.69 12.52 -11.69
C ILE A 204 -22.32 13.38 -12.90
N ALA A 205 -22.96 13.06 -14.00
CA ALA A 205 -23.27 14.01 -15.05
C ALA A 205 -24.28 13.35 -15.97
N SER A 206 -25.54 13.43 -15.60
CA SER A 206 -26.56 13.42 -16.63
C SER A 206 -26.21 14.54 -17.61
N PRO A 207 -26.22 14.29 -18.94
CA PRO A 207 -25.94 15.33 -19.94
C PRO A 207 -26.90 16.53 -19.90
N HIS A 208 -27.80 16.57 -18.92
CA HIS A 208 -28.86 17.56 -18.73
C HIS A 208 -28.79 18.26 -17.37
N SER A 209 -27.65 18.22 -16.63
CA SER A 209 -27.47 19.16 -15.55
C SER A 209 -27.44 20.57 -16.13
N PRO A 210 -28.33 21.49 -15.68
CA PRO A 210 -28.30 22.86 -16.18
C PRO A 210 -26.89 23.40 -15.98
N ALA A 211 -26.34 24.04 -17.03
CA ALA A 211 -25.04 24.69 -16.96
C ALA A 211 -25.08 25.59 -15.72
N LEU A 212 -24.41 25.15 -14.65
CA LEU A 212 -24.33 25.92 -13.43
C LEU A 212 -23.49 27.14 -13.76
N ASN A 213 -24.14 28.29 -13.92
CA ASN A 213 -23.48 29.57 -14.11
C ASN A 213 -22.74 29.91 -12.82
N PHE A 214 -21.52 29.40 -12.69
CA PHE A 214 -20.65 29.80 -11.60
C PHE A 214 -20.19 31.23 -11.80
N ILE A 215 -20.33 32.05 -10.78
CA ILE A 215 -19.60 33.32 -10.71
C ILE A 215 -18.18 32.97 -10.28
N VAL A 216 -17.23 33.14 -11.20
CA VAL A 216 -15.83 32.77 -11.01
C VAL A 216 -15.00 34.04 -10.88
N GLU A 217 -14.34 34.19 -9.75
CA GLU A 217 -13.42 35.30 -9.47
C GLU A 217 -12.03 34.76 -9.10
N PRO A 218 -10.95 35.32 -9.61
CA PRO A 218 -10.88 36.42 -10.58
C PRO A 218 -11.09 35.97 -12.03
N SER A 219 -10.71 34.74 -12.40
CA SER A 219 -10.91 34.16 -13.72
C SER A 219 -10.94 32.63 -13.66
N PRO A 220 -11.63 31.92 -14.60
CA PRO A 220 -11.65 30.46 -14.65
C PRO A 220 -10.25 29.84 -14.76
N ALA A 221 -9.36 30.43 -15.55
CA ALA A 221 -7.98 29.96 -15.73
C ALA A 221 -7.18 30.02 -14.43
N GLU A 222 -7.35 31.10 -13.65
CA GLU A 222 -6.64 31.28 -12.39
C GLU A 222 -7.14 30.32 -11.31
N VAL A 223 -8.42 30.06 -11.27
CA VAL A 223 -9.02 29.06 -10.36
C VAL A 223 -8.51 27.64 -10.73
N LEU A 224 -8.48 27.28 -12.01
CA LEU A 224 -7.93 25.98 -12.43
C LEU A 224 -6.44 25.85 -12.12
N SER A 225 -5.66 26.91 -12.27
CA SER A 225 -4.22 26.92 -11.95
C SER A 225 -3.96 26.60 -10.45
N GLN A 226 -4.93 26.82 -9.59
CA GLN A 226 -4.86 26.48 -8.16
C GLN A 226 -5.51 25.12 -7.83
N LEU A 227 -6.62 24.76 -8.50
CA LEU A 227 -7.35 23.54 -8.20
C LEU A 227 -6.61 22.27 -8.70
N ILE A 228 -6.02 22.32 -9.90
CA ILE A 228 -5.30 21.18 -10.48
C ILE A 228 -4.11 20.76 -9.62
N PRO A 229 -3.20 21.65 -9.19
CA PRO A 229 -2.13 21.27 -8.26
C PRO A 229 -2.66 20.67 -6.95
N ARG A 230 -3.71 21.24 -6.38
CA ARG A 230 -4.33 20.70 -5.16
C ARG A 230 -4.88 19.29 -5.37
N SER A 231 -5.48 19.02 -6.53
CA SER A 231 -5.98 17.69 -6.89
C SER A 231 -4.84 16.67 -7.01
N LEU A 232 -3.74 17.05 -7.67
CA LEU A 232 -2.55 16.20 -7.81
C LEU A 232 -1.86 15.93 -6.46
N HIS A 233 -1.74 16.94 -5.60
CA HIS A 233 -1.24 16.75 -4.23
C HIS A 233 -2.14 15.80 -3.44
N LEU A 234 -3.46 15.97 -3.54
CA LEU A 234 -4.43 15.11 -2.87
C LEU A 234 -4.33 13.67 -3.38
N LYS A 235 -4.14 13.46 -4.67
CA LYS A 235 -3.99 12.14 -5.30
C LYS A 235 -2.83 11.33 -4.70
N VAL A 236 -1.67 11.96 -4.51
CA VAL A 236 -0.52 11.32 -3.85
C VAL A 236 -0.80 11.03 -2.38
N TYR A 237 -1.49 11.92 -1.68
CA TYR A 237 -1.85 11.73 -0.28
C TYR A 237 -2.91 10.63 -0.09
N THR A 238 -3.94 10.58 -0.94
CA THR A 238 -4.95 9.51 -0.88
C THR A 238 -4.36 8.15 -1.23
N ALA A 239 -3.46 8.06 -2.21
CA ALA A 239 -2.71 6.85 -2.51
C ALA A 239 -1.87 6.37 -1.31
N LEU A 240 -1.27 7.31 -0.54
CA LEU A 240 -0.57 6.99 0.70
C LEU A 240 -1.51 6.41 1.76
N LEU A 241 -2.67 7.02 1.99
CA LEU A 241 -3.65 6.53 2.97
C LEU A 241 -4.22 5.17 2.59
N ASP A 242 -4.55 4.97 1.32
CA ASP A 242 -5.04 3.70 0.77
C ASP A 242 -3.99 2.59 0.92
N SER A 243 -2.74 2.90 0.60
CA SER A 243 -1.62 1.97 0.75
C SER A 243 -1.40 1.58 2.22
N LEU A 244 -1.50 2.54 3.15
CA LEU A 244 -1.38 2.29 4.60
C LEU A 244 -2.53 1.43 5.12
N ALA A 245 -3.76 1.72 4.73
CA ALA A 245 -4.91 0.90 5.11
C ALA A 245 -4.77 -0.53 4.57
N SER A 246 -4.36 -0.67 3.32
CA SER A 246 -4.11 -1.95 2.66
C SER A 246 -2.99 -2.74 3.33
N GLU A 247 -1.89 -2.10 3.70
CA GLU A 247 -0.77 -2.70 4.45
C GLU A 247 -1.25 -3.28 5.79
N HIS A 248 -1.99 -2.46 6.56
CA HIS A 248 -2.45 -2.87 7.88
C HIS A 248 -3.52 -3.96 7.79
N ALA A 249 -4.41 -3.92 6.80
CA ALA A 249 -5.38 -4.98 6.54
C ALA A 249 -4.69 -6.30 6.18
N ALA A 250 -3.74 -6.27 5.25
CA ALA A 250 -2.95 -7.44 4.87
C ALA A 250 -2.18 -8.02 6.07
N ARG A 251 -1.65 -7.15 6.95
CA ARG A 251 -0.96 -7.58 8.18
C ARG A 251 -1.92 -8.21 9.17
N VAL A 252 -3.12 -7.67 9.37
CA VAL A 252 -4.14 -8.27 10.24
C VAL A 252 -4.44 -9.70 9.80
N ILE A 253 -4.68 -9.91 8.50
CA ILE A 253 -4.97 -11.24 7.94
C ILE A 253 -3.76 -12.16 8.10
N ALA A 254 -2.56 -11.71 7.75
CA ALA A 254 -1.35 -12.53 7.87
C ALA A 254 -1.09 -12.96 9.32
N MET A 255 -1.30 -12.07 10.29
CA MET A 255 -1.12 -12.36 11.71
C MET A 255 -2.23 -13.25 12.25
N GLN A 256 -3.47 -13.15 11.73
CA GLN A 256 -4.55 -14.07 12.07
C GLN A 256 -4.19 -15.50 11.63
N VAL A 257 -3.84 -15.68 10.35
CA VAL A 257 -3.44 -16.99 9.81
C VAL A 257 -2.25 -17.57 10.57
N ALA A 258 -1.25 -16.74 10.90
CA ALA A 258 -0.10 -17.18 11.68
C ALA A 258 -0.48 -17.62 13.11
N THR A 259 -1.46 -16.96 13.74
CA THR A 259 -1.96 -17.31 15.08
C THR A 259 -2.73 -18.63 15.02
N ASP A 260 -3.60 -18.81 14.03
CA ASP A 260 -4.41 -20.02 13.85
C ASP A 260 -3.50 -21.25 13.58
N ASN A 261 -2.49 -21.09 12.71
CA ASN A 261 -1.49 -22.13 12.46
C ASN A 261 -0.68 -22.47 13.72
N ALA A 262 -0.35 -21.47 14.56
CA ALA A 262 0.33 -21.71 15.82
C ALA A 262 -0.55 -22.49 16.81
N ASP A 263 -1.85 -22.22 16.87
CA ASP A 263 -2.80 -22.95 17.71
C ASP A 263 -2.93 -24.42 17.27
N GLU A 264 -2.99 -24.67 15.98
CA GLU A 264 -3.03 -26.03 15.43
C GLU A 264 -1.74 -26.80 15.77
N LEU A 265 -0.58 -26.18 15.52
CA LEU A 265 0.71 -26.79 15.84
C LEU A 265 0.86 -27.06 17.35
N LEU A 266 0.34 -26.21 18.22
CA LEU A 266 0.34 -26.45 19.67
C LEU A 266 -0.51 -27.67 20.05
N ARG A 267 -1.65 -27.89 19.41
CA ARG A 267 -2.49 -29.09 19.63
C ARG A 267 -1.73 -30.37 19.25
N GLU A 268 -1.11 -30.38 18.06
CA GLU A 268 -0.33 -31.53 17.59
C GLU A 268 0.87 -31.83 18.50
N LEU A 269 1.62 -30.79 18.87
CA LEU A 269 2.77 -30.94 19.78
C LEU A 269 2.36 -31.43 21.16
N THR A 270 1.20 -31.01 21.67
CA THR A 270 0.68 -31.44 22.95
C THR A 270 0.29 -32.92 22.90
N LEU A 271 -0.34 -33.39 21.83
CA LEU A 271 -0.64 -34.80 21.63
C LEU A 271 0.64 -35.64 21.56
N THR A 272 1.61 -35.17 20.80
CA THR A 272 2.94 -35.81 20.66
C THR A 272 3.65 -35.88 22.01
N TYR A 273 3.64 -34.80 22.79
CA TYR A 273 4.22 -34.73 24.12
C TYR A 273 3.59 -35.77 25.06
N ASN A 274 2.26 -35.84 25.10
CA ASN A 274 1.54 -36.80 25.95
C ASN A 274 1.84 -38.25 25.56
N LYS A 275 1.88 -38.55 24.24
CA LYS A 275 2.23 -39.89 23.75
C LYS A 275 3.67 -40.27 24.13
N THR A 276 4.63 -39.36 23.90
CA THR A 276 6.05 -39.60 24.23
C THR A 276 6.23 -39.74 25.75
N ARG A 277 5.51 -38.95 26.55
CA ARG A 277 5.52 -39.06 28.02
C ARG A 277 5.02 -40.42 28.48
N GLN A 278 3.87 -40.90 27.94
CA GLN A 278 3.34 -42.22 28.25
C GLN A 278 4.33 -43.34 27.88
N GLN A 279 4.96 -43.26 26.73
CA GLN A 279 5.98 -44.20 26.29
C GLN A 279 7.18 -44.22 27.24
N ALA A 280 7.67 -43.05 27.66
CA ALA A 280 8.78 -42.93 28.60
C ALA A 280 8.43 -43.55 29.97
N ILE A 281 7.24 -43.24 30.51
CA ILE A 281 6.77 -43.83 31.78
C ILE A 281 6.64 -45.34 31.68
N THR A 282 6.10 -45.85 30.55
CA THR A 282 5.95 -47.30 30.33
C THR A 282 7.31 -47.99 30.25
N ALA A 283 8.31 -47.37 29.57
CA ALA A 283 9.65 -47.89 29.49
C ALA A 283 10.32 -47.94 30.87
N GLU A 284 10.24 -46.87 31.67
CA GLU A 284 10.77 -46.83 33.04
C GLU A 284 10.12 -47.90 33.95
N LEU A 285 8.80 -48.09 33.83
CA LEU A 285 8.09 -49.13 34.57
C LEU A 285 8.55 -50.55 34.18
N LEU A 286 8.74 -50.80 32.87
CA LEU A 286 9.24 -52.07 32.36
C LEU A 286 10.68 -52.35 32.82
N ASP A 287 11.53 -51.33 32.85
CA ASP A 287 12.91 -51.44 33.34
C ASP A 287 12.96 -51.76 34.84
N ILE A 288 12.07 -51.15 35.64
CA ILE A 288 11.94 -51.44 37.09
C ILE A 288 11.48 -52.85 37.31
N VAL A 289 10.43 -53.30 36.63
CA VAL A 289 9.90 -54.68 36.74
C VAL A 289 10.94 -55.68 36.25
N GLY A 290 11.61 -55.45 35.13
CA GLY A 290 12.66 -56.34 34.62
C GLY A 290 13.87 -56.42 35.56
N GLY A 291 14.25 -55.31 36.22
CA GLY A 291 15.34 -55.31 37.23
C GLY A 291 14.97 -55.96 38.56
N SER A 292 13.68 -56.04 38.89
CA SER A 292 13.23 -56.74 40.12
C SER A 292 13.08 -58.25 39.97
N MET A 293 13.17 -58.78 38.74
CA MET A 293 13.10 -60.21 38.43
C MET A 293 14.47 -60.87 38.30
N GLN A 294 15.57 -60.13 38.47
CA GLN A 294 16.92 -60.66 38.65
C GLN A 294 17.30 -60.66 40.14
#